data_637bae1dfb5b94227ac3cd7942cdfb55
#
_entry.id   637bae1dfb5b94227ac3cd7942cdfb55
#
_cell.length_a   1.000
_cell.length_b   1.000
_cell.length_c   1.000
_cell.angle_alpha   90.00
_cell.angle_beta   90.00
_cell.angle_gamma   90.00
#
_symmetry.space_group_name_H-M   'P 1'
#
loop_
_entity.id
_entity.type
_entity.pdbx_description
1 polymer ?
#
loop_
_entity_poly.entity_id
_entity_poly.type
_entity_poly.pdbx_seq_one_letter_code
_entity_poly.pdbx_strand_id
1 'polypeptide(L)'
;NDYPYHCHCDELVDMDKLIPIHLREEGYTEASISFIDKPAGLTATASIDNTYDHIIRISLNAQVPTATTEAVNCTFVVHVVRPNTIDIVYHGVLVILPTPLPEGIIA
;
A
#
# COMPACT_ATOMS: atom_id res chain seq x y z
N ASN A 1 5.77 1.01 -12.49
CA ASN A 1 6.70 0.03 -11.99
C ASN A 1 6.07 -0.89 -11.01
N ASP A 2 6.29 -2.17 -11.19
CA ASP A 2 5.64 -3.21 -10.42
C ASP A 2 6.61 -3.86 -9.45
N TYR A 3 7.36 -3.05 -8.76
CA TYR A 3 8.25 -3.59 -7.74
C TYR A 3 7.43 -4.25 -6.65
N PRO A 4 7.79 -5.47 -6.27
CA PRO A 4 7.15 -6.06 -5.11
C PRO A 4 7.56 -5.28 -3.87
N TYR A 5 6.58 -5.01 -3.02
CA TYR A 5 6.82 -4.41 -1.73
C TYR A 5 6.62 -5.48 -0.67
N HIS A 6 7.60 -5.66 0.19
CA HIS A 6 7.60 -6.73 1.19
C HIS A 6 7.30 -6.18 2.57
N CYS A 7 6.40 -6.85 3.28
CA CYS A 7 6.16 -6.55 4.68
C CYS A 7 5.81 -7.87 5.39
N HIS A 8 5.83 -7.84 6.72
CA HIS A 8 5.47 -9.01 7.51
C HIS A 8 3.99 -8.96 7.86
N CYS A 9 3.40 -10.12 8.13
CA CYS A 9 1.96 -10.26 8.28
C CYS A 9 1.35 -9.62 9.53
N ASP A 10 2.17 -9.08 10.41
CA ASP A 10 1.71 -8.38 11.60
C ASP A 10 2.21 -6.94 11.65
N GLU A 11 2.67 -6.43 10.52
CA GLU A 11 3.31 -5.12 10.46
C GLU A 11 2.34 -4.00 10.17
N LEU A 12 2.62 -2.84 10.78
CA LEU A 12 2.03 -1.58 10.36
C LEU A 12 3.10 -0.85 9.57
N VAL A 13 2.77 -0.46 8.36
CA VAL A 13 3.76 0.15 7.46
C VAL A 13 3.23 1.49 6.96
N ASP A 14 4.05 2.52 7.08
CA ASP A 14 3.76 3.81 6.47
C ASP A 14 4.80 4.05 5.39
N MET A 15 4.34 4.44 4.23
CA MET A 15 5.26 4.76 3.14
C MET A 15 4.80 6.00 2.39
N ASP A 16 5.77 6.68 1.80
CA ASP A 16 5.50 7.83 0.94
C ASP A 16 5.86 7.45 -0.48
N LYS A 17 4.95 7.73 -1.39
CA LYS A 17 5.18 7.46 -2.80
C LYS A 17 5.30 8.77 -3.56
N LEU A 18 6.43 8.97 -4.20
CA LEU A 18 6.65 10.16 -5.02
C LEU A 18 5.96 10.00 -6.36
N ILE A 19 5.21 11.01 -6.73
CA ILE A 19 4.47 11.06 -7.98
C ILE A 19 5.05 12.18 -8.83
N PRO A 20 5.22 12.01 -10.14
CA PRO A 20 5.88 13.02 -10.96
C PRO A 20 5.03 14.24 -11.31
N ILE A 21 3.89 14.42 -10.67
CA ILE A 21 3.02 15.57 -10.90
C ILE A 21 2.59 16.17 -9.56
N HIS A 22 2.20 17.43 -9.60
CA HIS A 22 1.64 18.11 -8.44
C HIS A 22 0.13 17.90 -8.45
N LEU A 23 -0.33 16.96 -7.64
CA LEU A 23 -1.71 16.48 -7.72
C LEU A 23 -2.75 17.56 -7.51
N ARG A 24 -2.58 18.39 -6.47
CA ARG A 24 -3.60 19.45 -6.23
C ARG A 24 -3.60 20.49 -7.31
N GLU A 25 -2.44 20.76 -7.93
CA GLU A 25 -2.40 21.69 -9.06
C GLU A 25 -3.14 21.15 -10.28
N GLU A 26 -3.19 19.81 -10.41
CA GLU A 26 -3.94 19.17 -11.49
C GLU A 26 -5.40 18.93 -11.15
N GLY A 27 -5.83 19.41 -9.99
CA GLY A 27 -7.22 19.30 -9.59
C GLY A 27 -7.60 18.05 -8.80
N TYR A 28 -6.64 17.19 -8.49
CA TYR A 28 -6.93 16.02 -7.69
C TYR A 28 -7.08 16.41 -6.22
N THR A 29 -8.10 15.86 -5.58
CA THR A 29 -8.41 16.17 -4.19
C THR A 29 -8.22 15.01 -3.24
N GLU A 30 -8.21 13.78 -3.76
CA GLU A 30 -8.14 12.60 -2.92
C GLU A 30 -7.26 11.53 -3.57
N ALA A 31 -6.71 10.68 -2.72
CA ALA A 31 -6.04 9.47 -3.15
C ALA A 31 -6.67 8.30 -2.43
N SER A 32 -6.65 7.13 -3.05
CA SER A 32 -7.14 5.91 -2.45
C SER A 32 -6.30 4.73 -2.92
N ILE A 33 -6.35 3.66 -2.15
CA ILE A 33 -5.66 2.43 -2.51
C ILE A 33 -6.68 1.30 -2.52
N SER A 34 -6.60 0.43 -3.51
CA SER A 34 -7.44 -0.75 -3.59
C SER A 34 -6.59 -1.95 -3.95
N PHE A 35 -7.12 -3.13 -3.69
CA PHE A 35 -6.39 -4.38 -3.88
C PHE A 35 -7.17 -5.30 -4.78
N ILE A 36 -6.44 -6.12 -5.53
CA ILE A 36 -7.00 -7.21 -6.30
C ILE A 36 -6.67 -8.47 -5.54
N ASP A 37 -7.70 -9.29 -5.27
CA ASP A 37 -7.56 -10.52 -4.49
C ASP A 37 -6.98 -10.26 -3.09
N LYS A 38 -7.55 -9.28 -2.42
CA LYS A 38 -7.08 -8.89 -1.10
C LYS A 38 -7.31 -10.00 -0.08
N PRO A 39 -6.27 -10.41 0.65
CA PRO A 39 -6.47 -11.37 1.74
C PRO A 39 -7.24 -10.75 2.89
N ALA A 40 -7.92 -11.60 3.65
CA ALA A 40 -8.66 -11.13 4.83
C ALA A 40 -7.69 -10.53 5.85
N GLY A 41 -8.08 -9.44 6.46
CA GLY A 41 -7.28 -8.79 7.48
C GLY A 41 -6.38 -7.67 6.96
N LEU A 42 -6.16 -7.60 5.66
CA LEU A 42 -5.35 -6.53 5.09
C LEU A 42 -6.19 -5.27 4.91
N THR A 43 -5.71 -4.16 5.45
CA THR A 43 -6.34 -2.86 5.25
C THR A 43 -5.28 -1.82 4.92
N ALA A 44 -5.67 -0.79 4.20
CA ALA A 44 -4.76 0.29 3.86
C ALA A 44 -5.53 1.57 3.58
N THR A 45 -4.85 2.70 3.74
CA THR A 45 -5.39 4.00 3.37
C THR A 45 -4.33 4.75 2.58
N ALA A 46 -4.78 5.67 1.73
CA ALA A 46 -3.89 6.53 0.97
C ALA A 46 -4.41 7.95 1.02
N SER A 47 -3.50 8.91 1.03
CA SER A 47 -3.87 10.33 1.02
C SER A 47 -2.78 11.13 0.33
N ILE A 48 -3.18 12.28 -0.21
CA ILE A 48 -2.21 13.22 -0.76
C ILE A 48 -1.60 13.98 0.41
N ASP A 49 -0.28 14.07 0.46
CA ASP A 49 0.40 14.73 1.56
C ASP A 49 -0.07 16.17 1.70
N ASN A 50 -0.23 16.64 2.93
CA ASN A 50 -0.76 17.98 3.19
C ASN A 50 0.16 19.08 2.72
N THR A 51 1.44 18.86 2.73
CA THR A 51 2.44 19.86 2.38
C THR A 51 2.89 19.72 0.93
N TYR A 52 3.17 18.51 0.51
CA TYR A 52 3.78 18.25 -0.80
C TYR A 52 2.82 17.41 -1.63
N ASP A 53 2.14 18.03 -2.58
CA ASP A 53 1.11 17.35 -3.37
C ASP A 53 1.67 16.42 -4.44
N HIS A 54 2.97 16.25 -4.50
CA HIS A 54 3.59 15.22 -5.33
C HIS A 54 3.94 13.96 -4.53
N ILE A 55 3.44 13.87 -3.29
CA ILE A 55 3.65 12.72 -2.42
C ILE A 55 2.32 12.15 -2.01
N ILE A 56 2.17 10.83 -2.17
CA ILE A 56 1.01 10.11 -1.65
C ILE A 56 1.48 9.31 -0.44
N ARG A 57 0.79 9.48 0.67
CA ARG A 57 1.08 8.75 1.90
C ARG A 57 0.18 7.53 1.97
N ILE A 58 0.79 6.38 2.19
CA ILE A 58 0.08 5.11 2.26
C ILE A 58 0.35 4.50 3.62
N SER A 59 -0.73 4.18 4.34
CA SER A 59 -0.66 3.46 5.61
C SER A 59 -1.24 2.08 5.41
N LEU A 60 -0.48 1.07 5.74
CA LEU A 60 -0.80 -0.32 5.47
C LEU A 60 -0.80 -1.11 6.76
N ASN A 61 -1.89 -1.82 7.02
CA ASN A 61 -1.97 -2.74 8.14
C ASN A 61 -2.04 -4.15 7.59
N ALA A 62 -0.94 -4.88 7.72
CA ALA A 62 -0.78 -6.20 7.12
C ALA A 62 -1.18 -7.33 8.07
N GLN A 63 -2.29 -7.18 8.78
CA GLN A 63 -2.80 -8.20 9.70
C GLN A 63 -3.44 -9.33 8.91
N VAL A 64 -2.60 -10.21 8.36
CA VAL A 64 -3.06 -11.28 7.47
C VAL A 64 -2.78 -12.64 8.12
N PRO A 65 -3.78 -13.24 8.78
CA PRO A 65 -3.56 -14.52 9.48
C PRO A 65 -3.03 -15.63 8.61
N THR A 66 -3.44 -15.69 7.35
CA THR A 66 -2.99 -16.76 6.46
C THR A 66 -1.51 -16.66 6.08
N ALA A 67 -0.90 -15.51 6.29
CA ALA A 67 0.52 -15.34 5.99
C ALA A 67 1.43 -15.85 7.12
N THR A 68 0.88 -16.47 8.16
CA THR A 68 1.73 -16.97 9.25
C THR A 68 2.57 -18.17 8.84
N THR A 69 2.18 -18.89 7.80
CA THR A 69 2.86 -20.11 7.37
C THR A 69 3.53 -19.96 6.01
N GLU A 70 3.02 -19.09 5.17
CA GLU A 70 3.60 -18.86 3.84
C GLU A 70 3.30 -17.46 3.36
N ALA A 71 4.08 -16.97 2.43
CA ALA A 71 3.90 -15.63 1.89
C ALA A 71 2.57 -15.54 1.13
N VAL A 72 1.94 -14.37 1.21
CA VAL A 72 0.71 -14.08 0.49
C VAL A 72 0.96 -12.86 -0.39
N ASN A 73 0.57 -12.95 -1.65
CA ASN A 73 0.76 -11.87 -2.59
C ASN A 73 -0.58 -11.27 -3.00
N CYS A 74 -0.61 -9.96 -3.16
CA CYS A 74 -1.76 -9.33 -3.80
C CYS A 74 -1.31 -8.10 -4.57
N THR A 75 -2.10 -7.73 -5.56
CA THR A 75 -1.83 -6.53 -6.35
C THR A 75 -2.55 -5.36 -5.74
N PHE A 76 -1.90 -4.21 -5.73
CA PHE A 76 -2.56 -2.99 -5.25
C PHE A 76 -2.49 -1.91 -6.32
N VAL A 77 -3.44 -0.99 -6.25
CA VAL A 77 -3.55 0.11 -7.19
C VAL A 77 -3.83 1.38 -6.40
N VAL A 78 -3.09 2.43 -6.70
CA VAL A 78 -3.31 3.73 -6.08
C VAL A 78 -3.95 4.66 -7.10
N HIS A 79 -5.11 5.19 -6.74
CA HIS A 79 -5.90 6.10 -7.58
C HIS A 79 -5.85 7.50 -7.01
N VAL A 80 -6.00 8.47 -7.89
CA VAL A 80 -6.25 9.85 -7.48
C VAL A 80 -7.54 10.31 -8.16
N VAL A 81 -8.28 11.17 -7.49
CA VAL A 81 -9.64 11.55 -7.89
C VAL A 81 -9.72 13.05 -8.09
N ARG A 82 -10.30 13.44 -9.20
CA ARG A 82 -10.73 14.83 -9.47
C ARG A 82 -12.13 14.78 -10.09
N PRO A 83 -12.84 15.90 -10.19
CA PRO A 83 -14.19 15.85 -10.71
C PRO A 83 -14.26 15.14 -12.06
N ASN A 84 -15.15 14.15 -12.13
CA ASN A 84 -15.40 13.36 -13.34
C ASN A 84 -14.26 12.45 -13.79
N THR A 85 -13.22 12.27 -12.97
CA THR A 85 -12.06 11.49 -13.40
C THR A 85 -11.43 10.78 -12.23
N ILE A 86 -11.08 9.51 -12.44
CA ILE A 86 -10.28 8.73 -11.50
C ILE A 86 -9.10 8.20 -12.29
N ASP A 87 -7.90 8.52 -11.85
CA ASP A 87 -6.69 8.12 -12.56
C ASP A 87 -5.81 7.23 -11.70
N ILE A 88 -5.21 6.24 -12.31
CA ILE A 88 -4.25 5.37 -11.65
C ILE A 88 -2.89 6.03 -11.75
N VAL A 89 -2.24 6.21 -10.60
CA VAL A 89 -0.91 6.83 -10.57
C VAL A 89 0.17 5.84 -10.19
N TYR A 90 -0.20 4.71 -9.60
CA TYR A 90 0.78 3.72 -9.20
C TYR A 90 0.09 2.38 -8.98
N HIS A 91 0.79 1.30 -9.31
CA HIS A 91 0.34 -0.04 -8.99
C HIS A 91 1.56 -0.90 -8.69
N GLY A 92 1.34 -1.97 -7.96
CA GLY A 92 2.42 -2.85 -7.59
C GLY A 92 1.92 -4.13 -6.98
N VAL A 93 2.85 -4.94 -6.55
CA VAL A 93 2.57 -6.21 -5.88
C VAL A 93 3.00 -6.09 -4.43
N LEU A 94 2.10 -6.45 -3.53
CA LEU A 94 2.42 -6.51 -2.12
C LEU A 94 2.68 -7.97 -1.77
N VAL A 95 3.85 -8.21 -1.19
CA VAL A 95 4.23 -9.55 -0.71
C VAL A 95 4.21 -9.51 0.81
N ILE A 96 3.29 -10.26 1.40
CA ILE A 96 3.15 -10.32 2.86
C ILE A 96 3.84 -11.59 3.32
N LEU A 97 4.94 -11.40 4.02
CA LEU A 97 5.79 -12.49 4.46
C LEU A 97 5.28 -13.06 5.77
N PRO A 98 5.55 -14.34 6.05
CA PRO A 98 5.21 -14.92 7.34
C PRO A 98 5.87 -14.15 8.46
N THR A 99 5.23 -14.16 9.62
CA THR A 99 5.81 -13.55 10.81
C THR A 99 7.17 -14.17 11.06
N PRO A 100 8.21 -13.37 11.30
CA PRO A 100 9.52 -13.93 11.60
C PRO A 100 9.45 -14.86 12.80
N LEU A 101 10.23 -15.93 12.76
CA LEU A 101 10.28 -16.85 13.87
C LEU A 101 10.76 -16.14 15.12
N PRO A 102 10.16 -16.41 16.27
CA PRO A 102 10.69 -15.90 17.52
C PRO A 102 12.14 -16.35 17.73
N GLU A 103 12.92 -15.50 18.36
CA GLU A 103 14.34 -15.78 18.52
C GLU A 103 14.62 -17.09 19.24
N GLY A 104 13.77 -17.42 20.20
CA GLY A 104 13.94 -18.66 20.92
C GLY A 104 13.73 -19.90 20.08
N ILE A 105 13.07 -19.77 18.95
CA ILE A 105 12.83 -20.91 18.06
C ILE A 105 14.04 -21.18 17.17
N ILE A 106 14.68 -20.12 16.75
CA ILE A 106 15.81 -20.24 15.84
C ILE A 106 17.13 -20.47 16.56
N ALA A 107 17.10 -20.24 17.82
CA ALA A 107 18.32 -20.41 18.63
C ALA A 107 18.69 -21.87 18.74
#